data_eff1c0b27d130cfc4d8a98cdb5535188
#
_entry.id   eff1c0b27d130cfc4d8a98cdb5535188
#
_cell.length_a   1.000
_cell.length_b   1.000
_cell.length_c   1.000
_cell.angle_alpha   90.00
_cell.angle_beta   90.00
_cell.angle_gamma   90.00
#
_symmetry.space_group_name_H-M   'P 1'
#
loop_
_entity.id
_entity.type
_entity.pdbx_description
1 polymer ?
#
loop_
_entity_poly.entity_id
_entity_poly.type
_entity_poly.pdbx_seq_one_letter_code
_entity_poly.pdbx_strand_id
1 'polypeptide(L)'
;MKSQDLNTNLKVCSKCIYDEKVSYIDFDSDGVCKYCHQLEKLKNEYGTGSKKGEDKFVEIVEEIKKAGKNKKYDCIIGVSGGTDSSYMLYLTKKWGLRPLAVHYDNTWNSAIATENIRKVLTALDIDVYTHV
;
A
#
# COMPACT_ATOMS: atom_id res chain seq x y z
N MET A 1 -41.87 -6.33 5.80
CA MET A 1 -40.64 -5.51 5.58
C MET A 1 -40.86 -4.75 4.29
N LYS A 2 -41.05 -3.43 4.34
CA LYS A 2 -41.27 -2.59 3.14
C LYS A 2 -39.91 -2.44 2.42
N SER A 3 -39.86 -2.85 1.15
CA SER A 3 -38.77 -2.54 0.24
C SER A 3 -38.68 -1.01 0.15
N GLN A 4 -37.59 -0.44 0.70
CA GLN A 4 -37.27 0.96 0.46
C GLN A 4 -36.85 1.09 -0.99
N ASP A 5 -37.57 1.88 -1.75
CA ASP A 5 -37.25 2.28 -3.11
C ASP A 5 -35.87 2.97 -3.12
N LEU A 6 -34.88 2.27 -3.63
CA LEU A 6 -33.49 2.75 -3.83
C LEU A 6 -33.38 3.62 -5.11
N ASN A 7 -34.42 4.38 -5.44
CA ASN A 7 -34.38 5.31 -6.56
C ASN A 7 -33.99 6.71 -6.08
N THR A 8 -32.80 6.85 -5.51
CA THR A 8 -32.20 8.16 -5.30
C THR A 8 -31.35 8.46 -6.52
N ASN A 9 -31.75 9.48 -7.29
CA ASN A 9 -30.98 10.06 -8.41
C ASN A 9 -29.72 10.76 -7.86
N LEU A 10 -28.81 9.97 -7.25
CA LEU A 10 -27.58 10.49 -6.69
C LEU A 10 -26.62 10.87 -7.82
N LYS A 11 -25.99 12.03 -7.70
CA LYS A 11 -24.89 12.39 -8.57
C LYS A 11 -23.67 11.51 -8.24
N VAL A 12 -23.31 10.62 -9.16
CA VAL A 12 -22.16 9.70 -9.05
C VAL A 12 -21.06 10.18 -9.97
N CYS A 13 -19.81 10.03 -9.52
CA CYS A 13 -18.64 10.38 -10.32
C CYS A 13 -18.61 9.57 -11.62
N SER A 14 -18.29 10.23 -12.74
CA SER A 14 -18.15 9.58 -14.06
C SER A 14 -16.93 8.66 -14.18
N LYS A 15 -15.95 8.75 -13.27
CA LYS A 15 -14.72 7.93 -13.26
C LYS A 15 -14.60 6.93 -12.11
N CYS A 16 -15.36 7.12 -11.01
CA CYS A 16 -15.31 6.20 -9.86
C CYS A 16 -16.69 6.03 -9.24
N ILE A 17 -16.78 5.29 -8.15
CA ILE A 17 -18.06 4.96 -7.47
C ILE A 17 -18.50 6.01 -6.44
N TYR A 18 -17.74 7.09 -6.24
CA TYR A 18 -18.10 8.10 -5.26
C TYR A 18 -19.29 8.91 -5.71
N ASP A 19 -20.25 9.11 -4.81
CA ASP A 19 -21.44 9.91 -5.00
C ASP A 19 -21.42 11.21 -4.17
N GLU A 20 -22.44 12.04 -4.31
CA GLU A 20 -22.55 13.32 -3.62
C GLU A 20 -22.67 13.22 -2.10
N LYS A 21 -22.84 12.02 -1.53
CA LYS A 21 -22.87 11.79 -0.08
C LYS A 21 -21.47 11.69 0.53
N VAL A 22 -20.42 11.56 -0.30
CA VAL A 22 -19.04 11.54 0.19
C VAL A 22 -18.70 12.93 0.71
N SER A 23 -18.22 13.01 1.96
CA SER A 23 -17.91 14.28 2.60
C SER A 23 -16.93 15.11 1.78
N TYR A 24 -17.24 16.40 1.62
CA TYR A 24 -16.42 17.37 0.90
C TYR A 24 -16.14 17.03 -0.58
N ILE A 25 -17.00 16.21 -1.21
CA ILE A 25 -16.86 15.90 -2.63
C ILE A 25 -17.35 17.07 -3.49
N ASP A 26 -16.59 17.37 -4.54
CA ASP A 26 -16.95 18.28 -5.61
C ASP A 26 -16.79 17.57 -6.94
N PHE A 27 -17.59 17.98 -7.94
CA PHE A 27 -17.56 17.45 -9.29
C PHE A 27 -17.34 18.59 -10.28
N ASP A 28 -16.51 18.35 -11.27
CA ASP A 28 -16.34 19.28 -12.38
C ASP A 28 -17.52 19.23 -13.38
N SER A 29 -17.39 19.97 -14.50
CA SER A 29 -18.39 20.01 -15.56
C SER A 29 -18.62 18.67 -16.24
N ASP A 30 -17.62 17.76 -16.21
CA ASP A 30 -17.69 16.43 -16.82
C ASP A 30 -18.18 15.36 -15.82
N GLY A 31 -18.53 15.78 -14.61
CA GLY A 31 -18.99 14.92 -13.54
C GLY A 31 -17.87 14.14 -12.86
N VAL A 32 -16.61 14.50 -13.07
CA VAL A 32 -15.45 13.86 -12.41
C VAL A 32 -15.23 14.47 -11.04
N CYS A 33 -15.09 13.64 -10.02
CA CYS A 33 -14.89 14.15 -8.66
C CYS A 33 -13.45 14.59 -8.41
N LYS A 34 -13.28 15.52 -7.45
CA LYS A 34 -11.97 16.04 -7.05
C LYS A 34 -10.97 14.95 -6.62
N TYR A 35 -11.44 13.85 -6.05
CA TYR A 35 -10.56 12.73 -5.63
C TYR A 35 -9.96 12.02 -6.84
N CYS A 36 -10.70 11.89 -7.94
CA CYS A 36 -10.14 11.38 -9.19
C CYS A 36 -9.07 12.31 -9.76
N HIS A 37 -9.27 13.62 -9.70
CA HIS A 37 -8.24 14.60 -10.11
C HIS A 37 -7.00 14.54 -9.22
N GLN A 38 -7.17 14.42 -7.90
CA GLN A 38 -6.05 14.25 -6.98
C GLN A 38 -5.25 12.97 -7.28
N LEU A 39 -5.96 11.85 -7.52
CA LEU A 39 -5.30 10.58 -7.88
C LEU A 39 -4.52 10.71 -9.19
N GLU A 40 -5.09 11.36 -10.20
CA GLU A 40 -4.43 11.57 -11.48
C GLU A 40 -3.16 12.44 -11.36
N LYS A 41 -3.24 13.50 -10.55
CA LYS A 41 -2.08 14.32 -10.22
C LYS A 41 -0.97 13.50 -9.58
N LEU A 42 -1.29 12.69 -8.57
CA LEU A 42 -0.32 11.81 -7.90
C LEU A 42 0.28 10.77 -8.84
N LYS A 43 -0.55 10.14 -9.70
CA LYS A 43 -0.06 9.21 -10.72
C LYS A 43 0.96 9.85 -11.65
N ASN A 44 0.70 11.07 -12.10
CA ASN A 44 1.61 11.79 -12.98
C ASN A 44 2.90 12.21 -12.26
N GLU A 45 2.79 12.65 -11.02
CA GLU A 45 3.92 13.06 -10.19
C GLU A 45 4.89 11.90 -9.93
N TYR A 46 4.35 10.76 -9.48
CA TYR A 46 5.15 9.57 -9.14
C TYR A 46 5.42 8.64 -10.32
N GLY A 47 4.73 8.83 -11.43
CA GLY A 47 4.85 7.95 -12.60
C GLY A 47 4.27 6.56 -12.37
N THR A 48 3.23 6.44 -11.51
CA THR A 48 2.64 5.16 -11.11
C THR A 48 2.16 4.37 -12.33
N GLY A 49 2.62 3.11 -12.44
CA GLY A 49 2.30 2.23 -13.55
C GLY A 49 2.97 2.59 -14.88
N SER A 50 4.01 3.43 -14.86
CA SER A 50 4.77 3.81 -16.05
C SER A 50 6.26 3.50 -15.89
N LYS A 51 6.98 3.47 -17.01
CA LYS A 51 8.44 3.29 -17.03
C LYS A 51 9.17 4.33 -16.18
N LYS A 52 8.70 5.58 -16.20
CA LYS A 52 9.24 6.66 -15.34
C LYS A 52 9.18 6.31 -13.85
N GLY A 53 8.08 5.72 -13.40
CA GLY A 53 7.93 5.30 -12.00
C GLY A 53 8.83 4.11 -11.65
N GLU A 54 8.97 3.15 -12.56
CA GLU A 54 9.90 2.02 -12.40
C GLU A 54 11.34 2.49 -12.29
N ASP A 55 11.78 3.38 -13.17
CA ASP A 55 13.14 3.89 -13.18
C ASP A 55 13.48 4.63 -11.88
N LYS A 56 12.58 5.52 -11.43
CA LYS A 56 12.72 6.19 -10.12
C LYS A 56 12.80 5.19 -8.97
N PHE A 57 12.00 4.14 -9.03
CA PHE A 57 12.02 3.13 -7.98
C PHE A 57 13.34 2.34 -7.97
N VAL A 58 13.87 1.98 -9.13
CA VAL A 58 15.18 1.32 -9.26
C VAL A 58 16.29 2.19 -8.67
N GLU A 59 16.29 3.50 -8.93
CA GLU A 59 17.22 4.44 -8.33
C GLU A 59 17.17 4.40 -6.79
N ILE A 60 15.97 4.44 -6.20
CA ILE A 60 15.78 4.35 -4.75
C ILE A 60 16.30 3.01 -4.20
N VAL A 61 16.06 1.90 -4.89
CA VAL A 61 16.55 0.58 -4.48
C VAL A 61 18.10 0.56 -4.46
N GLU A 62 18.75 1.13 -5.46
CA GLU A 62 20.21 1.20 -5.49
C GLU A 62 20.79 2.13 -4.40
N GLU A 63 20.12 3.23 -4.09
CA GLU A 63 20.49 4.09 -2.95
C GLU A 63 20.39 3.33 -1.62
N ILE A 64 19.32 2.56 -1.41
CA ILE A 64 19.12 1.73 -0.22
C ILE A 64 20.25 0.69 -0.10
N LYS A 65 20.56 -0.02 -1.18
CA LYS A 65 21.67 -0.99 -1.20
C LYS A 65 23.01 -0.33 -0.86
N LYS A 66 23.27 0.83 -1.43
CA LYS A 66 24.49 1.59 -1.16
C LYS A 66 24.59 2.02 0.31
N ALA A 67 23.50 2.51 0.87
CA ALA A 67 23.41 2.91 2.28
C ALA A 67 23.53 1.71 3.25
N GLY A 68 23.03 0.55 2.83
CA GLY A 68 23.11 -0.72 3.57
C GLY A 68 24.42 -1.48 3.42
N LYS A 69 25.36 -1.01 2.58
CA LYS A 69 26.67 -1.67 2.40
C LYS A 69 27.38 -1.81 3.74
N ASN A 70 27.84 -3.02 4.05
CA ASN A 70 28.47 -3.39 5.32
C ASN A 70 27.53 -3.44 6.55
N LYS A 71 26.23 -3.36 6.36
CA LYS A 71 25.23 -3.58 7.43
C LYS A 71 24.56 -4.94 7.24
N LYS A 72 24.01 -5.49 8.34
CA LYS A 72 23.23 -6.75 8.27
C LYS A 72 21.95 -6.57 7.43
N TYR A 73 21.31 -5.42 7.55
CA TYR A 73 20.06 -5.09 6.86
C TYR A 73 20.22 -3.80 6.05
N ASP A 74 19.54 -3.73 4.91
CA ASP A 74 19.49 -2.55 4.04
C ASP A 74 18.33 -1.61 4.43
N CYS A 75 17.23 -2.18 4.89
CA CYS A 75 16.02 -1.44 5.25
C CYS A 75 15.20 -2.14 6.33
N ILE A 76 14.21 -1.42 6.84
CA ILE A 76 13.24 -1.92 7.81
C ILE A 76 11.86 -1.90 7.12
N ILE A 77 11.07 -2.97 7.31
CA ILE A 77 9.71 -3.09 6.80
C ILE A 77 8.76 -3.41 7.95
N GLY A 78 7.77 -2.55 8.16
CA GLY A 78 6.68 -2.82 9.11
C GLY A 78 5.75 -3.92 8.58
N VAL A 79 5.41 -4.89 9.42
CA VAL A 79 4.55 -6.02 9.04
C VAL A 79 3.34 -6.14 9.94
N SER A 80 2.17 -6.30 9.32
CA SER A 80 0.88 -6.41 10.01
C SER A 80 0.16 -7.74 9.76
N GLY A 81 0.71 -8.63 8.92
CA GLY A 81 0.05 -9.86 8.49
C GLY A 81 -1.03 -9.66 7.41
N GLY A 82 -1.19 -8.44 6.92
CA GLY A 82 -2.04 -8.13 5.78
C GLY A 82 -1.32 -8.33 4.43
N THR A 83 -2.09 -8.29 3.35
CA THR A 83 -1.60 -8.53 1.98
C THR A 83 -0.52 -7.54 1.57
N ASP A 84 -0.72 -6.25 1.85
CA ASP A 84 0.16 -5.18 1.37
C ASP A 84 1.56 -5.28 1.98
N SER A 85 1.65 -5.46 3.31
CA SER A 85 2.93 -5.63 3.99
C SER A 85 3.65 -6.92 3.59
N SER A 86 2.90 -8.00 3.37
CA SER A 86 3.44 -9.27 2.88
C SER A 86 3.99 -9.15 1.46
N TYR A 87 3.28 -8.45 0.59
CA TYR A 87 3.72 -8.20 -0.78
C TYR A 87 4.94 -7.28 -0.83
N MET A 88 5.02 -6.28 0.06
CA MET A 88 6.20 -5.42 0.19
C MET A 88 7.45 -6.25 0.56
N LEU A 89 7.35 -7.19 1.50
CA LEU A 89 8.46 -8.10 1.84
C LEU A 89 8.89 -8.95 0.65
N TYR A 90 7.94 -9.49 -0.12
CA TYR A 90 8.24 -10.22 -1.35
C TYR A 90 9.00 -9.35 -2.35
N LEU A 91 8.54 -8.13 -2.58
CA LEU A 91 9.19 -7.20 -3.51
C LEU A 91 10.60 -6.84 -3.07
N THR A 92 10.85 -6.57 -1.78
CA THR A 92 12.19 -6.26 -1.28
C THR A 92 13.17 -7.39 -1.54
N LYS A 93 12.77 -8.65 -1.32
CA LYS A 93 13.61 -9.82 -1.65
C LYS A 93 13.82 -9.94 -3.16
N LYS A 94 12.77 -9.73 -3.96
CA LYS A 94 12.86 -9.74 -5.44
C LYS A 94 13.88 -8.74 -5.97
N TRP A 95 14.02 -7.59 -5.32
CA TRP A 95 15.01 -6.56 -5.70
C TRP A 95 16.37 -6.74 -5.03
N GLY A 96 16.57 -7.83 -4.32
CA GLY A 96 17.86 -8.17 -3.71
C GLY A 96 18.22 -7.31 -2.50
N LEU A 97 17.21 -6.76 -1.82
CA LEU A 97 17.36 -6.08 -0.54
C LEU A 97 17.37 -7.10 0.61
N ARG A 98 17.97 -6.70 1.73
CA ARG A 98 18.04 -7.46 2.99
C ARG A 98 17.21 -6.74 4.05
N PRO A 99 15.86 -6.92 4.07
CA PRO A 99 15.01 -6.25 5.02
C PRO A 99 15.12 -6.89 6.41
N LEU A 100 14.96 -6.05 7.45
CA LEU A 100 14.53 -6.47 8.78
C LEU A 100 13.01 -6.22 8.86
N ALA A 101 12.22 -7.26 9.07
CA ALA A 101 10.82 -7.09 9.38
C ALA A 101 10.63 -6.59 10.83
N VAL A 102 9.76 -5.62 11.03
CA VAL A 102 9.40 -5.14 12.36
C VAL A 102 7.90 -5.31 12.57
N HIS A 103 7.55 -6.04 13.60
CA HIS A 103 6.17 -6.24 14.02
C HIS A 103 5.94 -5.52 15.35
N TYR A 104 4.87 -4.71 15.41
CA TYR A 104 4.40 -4.12 16.66
C TYR A 104 3.22 -4.95 17.19
N ASP A 105 3.47 -5.67 18.28
CA ASP A 105 2.43 -6.43 18.94
C ASP A 105 1.73 -5.56 19.99
N ASN A 106 0.58 -5.05 19.61
CA ASN A 106 -0.30 -4.27 20.49
C ASN A 106 -1.42 -5.12 21.12
N THR A 107 -1.29 -6.43 21.11
CA THR A 107 -2.29 -7.40 21.62
C THR A 107 -3.62 -7.46 20.84
N TRP A 108 -3.80 -6.64 19.82
CA TRP A 108 -5.03 -6.57 19.01
C TRP A 108 -4.94 -7.37 17.71
N ASN A 109 -3.82 -8.08 17.52
CA ASN A 109 -3.62 -8.89 16.33
C ASN A 109 -4.52 -10.13 16.33
N SER A 110 -5.16 -10.40 15.21
CA SER A 110 -5.85 -11.67 15.04
C SER A 110 -4.85 -12.82 14.92
N ALA A 111 -5.24 -14.02 15.35
CA ALA A 111 -4.42 -15.23 15.18
C ALA A 111 -4.04 -15.46 13.73
N ILE A 112 -4.93 -15.12 12.78
CA ILE A 112 -4.68 -15.21 11.33
C ILE A 112 -3.56 -14.26 10.92
N ALA A 113 -3.57 -13.01 11.38
CA ALA A 113 -2.54 -12.04 11.05
C ALA A 113 -1.16 -12.48 11.55
N THR A 114 -1.07 -12.96 12.79
CA THR A 114 0.16 -13.49 13.38
C THR A 114 0.70 -14.68 12.60
N GLU A 115 -0.18 -15.61 12.22
CA GLU A 115 0.20 -16.78 11.43
C GLU A 115 0.66 -16.41 10.02
N ASN A 116 0.02 -15.42 9.39
CA ASN A 116 0.45 -14.89 8.09
C ASN A 116 1.86 -14.29 8.17
N ILE A 117 2.14 -13.49 9.21
CA ILE A 117 3.49 -12.93 9.43
C ILE A 117 4.50 -14.07 9.49
N ARG A 118 4.26 -15.06 10.34
CA ARG A 118 5.17 -16.21 10.49
C ARG A 118 5.42 -16.92 9.17
N LYS A 119 4.36 -17.24 8.41
CA LYS A 119 4.45 -17.95 7.13
C LYS A 119 5.25 -17.18 6.09
N VAL A 120 4.95 -15.88 5.94
CA VAL A 120 5.63 -15.04 4.95
C VAL A 120 7.11 -14.87 5.29
N LEU A 121 7.44 -14.58 6.55
CA LEU A 121 8.82 -14.41 6.99
C LEU A 121 9.64 -15.70 6.83
N THR A 122 9.05 -16.84 7.19
CA THR A 122 9.70 -18.14 6.98
C THR A 122 9.93 -18.44 5.50
N ALA A 123 8.90 -18.21 4.64
CA ALA A 123 9.00 -18.49 3.21
C ALA A 123 10.03 -17.60 2.49
N LEU A 124 10.22 -16.37 2.96
CA LEU A 124 11.14 -15.40 2.37
C LEU A 124 12.52 -15.36 3.05
N ASP A 125 12.72 -16.13 4.12
CA ASP A 125 13.93 -16.11 4.93
C ASP A 125 14.28 -14.69 5.36
N ILE A 126 13.38 -14.06 6.14
CA ILE A 126 13.52 -12.68 6.62
C ILE A 126 13.48 -12.68 8.15
N ASP A 127 14.47 -12.04 8.74
CA ASP A 127 14.53 -11.82 10.20
C ASP A 127 13.42 -10.87 10.65
N VAL A 128 12.90 -11.11 11.85
CA VAL A 128 11.85 -10.27 12.48
C VAL A 128 12.28 -9.76 13.85
N TYR A 129 11.96 -8.51 14.10
CA TYR A 129 11.97 -7.93 15.44
C TYR A 129 10.53 -7.63 15.86
N THR A 130 10.09 -8.20 16.98
CA THR A 130 8.79 -7.90 17.55
C THR A 130 8.95 -6.94 18.72
N HIS A 131 8.27 -5.80 18.63
CA HIS A 131 8.15 -4.84 19.71
C HIS A 131 6.81 -5.04 20.39
N VAL A 132 6.82 -5.13 21.72
CA VAL A 132 5.63 -5.32 22.59
C VAL A 132 5.40 -4.06 23.40
#